data_fa38396d53cd88deb347ab4e117f326b
#
_entry.id   fa38396d53cd88deb347ab4e117f326b
#
_cell.length_a   1.000
_cell.length_b   1.000
_cell.length_c   1.000
_cell.angle_alpha   90.00
_cell.angle_beta   90.00
_cell.angle_gamma   90.00
#
_symmetry.space_group_name_H-M   'P 1'
#
loop_
_entity.id
_entity.type
_entity.pdbx_description
1 polymer ?
#
loop_
_entity_poly.entity_id
_entity_poly.type
_entity_poly.pdbx_seq_one_letter_code
_entity_poly.pdbx_strand_id
1 'polypeptide(L)'
;VELDDLLLLSKLHDIGKIILNHYMKNNYKFVLLKMEQDQSSFLEAEEAVLGFNHSQLGQRIGDKWSLPPDLVEAIANHHQPKEENNDLTAIIHVADALVMMMGIGLGVDGLAYELSPLALERLQLTEKQLEKIMDKAVDLFSDQESFLL
;
A
#
# COMPACT_ATOMS: atom_id res chain seq x y z
N VAL A 1 -4.80 -1.45 -18.40
CA VAL A 1 -4.95 -0.60 -17.21
C VAL A 1 -4.94 0.85 -17.66
N GLU A 2 -5.97 1.59 -17.32
CA GLU A 2 -6.09 3.01 -17.64
C GLU A 2 -5.30 3.88 -16.65
N LEU A 3 -4.74 4.99 -17.13
CA LEU A 3 -3.95 5.89 -16.28
C LEU A 3 -4.79 6.51 -15.14
N ASP A 4 -6.06 6.83 -15.44
CA ASP A 4 -6.98 7.42 -14.47
C ASP A 4 -7.26 6.45 -13.31
N ASP A 5 -7.38 5.14 -13.57
CA ASP A 5 -7.53 4.12 -12.55
C ASP A 5 -6.31 4.05 -11.63
N LEU A 6 -5.10 4.13 -12.20
CA LEU A 6 -3.85 4.14 -11.42
C LEU A 6 -3.73 5.39 -10.55
N LEU A 7 -4.09 6.56 -11.09
CA LEU A 7 -4.07 7.82 -10.34
C LEU A 7 -5.09 7.81 -9.19
N LEU A 8 -6.27 7.24 -9.42
CA LEU A 8 -7.28 7.09 -8.39
C LEU A 8 -6.84 6.09 -7.32
N LEU A 9 -6.34 4.93 -7.73
CA LEU A 9 -5.86 3.88 -6.83
C LEU A 9 -4.69 4.34 -5.97
N SER A 10 -3.72 5.08 -6.54
CA SER A 10 -2.59 5.62 -5.78
C SER A 10 -2.99 6.51 -4.60
N LYS A 11 -4.18 7.14 -4.67
CA LYS A 11 -4.73 7.99 -3.61
C LYS A 11 -5.64 7.23 -2.64
N LEU A 12 -6.26 6.14 -3.11
CA LEU A 12 -7.32 5.46 -2.37
C LEU A 12 -6.92 4.11 -1.79
N HIS A 13 -5.81 3.49 -2.20
CA HIS A 13 -5.45 2.15 -1.69
C HIS A 13 -5.37 2.13 -0.16
N ASP A 14 -4.89 3.20 0.44
CA ASP A 14 -4.72 3.39 1.87
C ASP A 14 -5.83 4.23 2.55
N ILE A 15 -6.98 4.42 1.89
CA ILE A 15 -8.08 5.23 2.44
C ILE A 15 -8.54 4.73 3.82
N GLY A 16 -8.43 3.44 4.07
CA GLY A 16 -8.73 2.84 5.37
C GLY A 16 -7.84 3.39 6.48
N LYS A 17 -6.55 3.60 6.26
CA LYS A 17 -5.62 4.20 7.24
C LYS A 17 -6.07 5.61 7.64
N ILE A 18 -6.49 6.41 6.66
CA ILE A 18 -6.97 7.78 6.90
C ILE A 18 -8.21 7.76 7.81
N ILE A 19 -9.16 6.89 7.51
CA ILE A 19 -10.40 6.74 8.28
C ILE A 19 -10.09 6.22 9.69
N LEU A 20 -9.25 5.19 9.82
CA LEU A 20 -8.85 4.65 11.12
C LEU A 20 -8.16 5.71 11.97
N ASN A 21 -7.22 6.45 11.41
CA ASN A 21 -6.52 7.50 12.15
C ASN A 21 -7.48 8.64 12.59
N HIS A 22 -8.48 8.96 11.76
CA HIS A 22 -9.43 10.03 12.09
C HIS A 22 -10.43 9.62 13.18
N TYR A 23 -11.05 8.43 13.05
CA TYR A 23 -12.15 8.00 13.93
C TYR A 23 -11.70 7.15 15.11
N MET A 24 -10.55 6.47 15.01
CA MET A 24 -10.03 5.55 16.03
C MET A 24 -8.65 5.96 16.57
N LYS A 25 -8.40 7.25 16.64
CA LYS A 25 -7.10 7.84 17.03
C LYS A 25 -6.49 7.24 18.31
N ASN A 26 -7.33 6.95 19.31
CA ASN A 26 -6.85 6.36 20.57
C ASN A 26 -6.43 4.90 20.40
N ASN A 27 -7.16 4.14 19.58
CA ASN A 27 -6.86 2.73 19.30
C ASN A 27 -5.61 2.60 18.40
N TYR A 28 -5.38 3.58 17.52
CA TYR A 28 -4.24 3.59 16.62
C TYR A 28 -2.89 3.62 17.35
N LYS A 29 -2.83 4.23 18.54
CA LYS A 29 -1.65 4.18 19.40
C LYS A 29 -1.35 2.75 19.88
N PHE A 30 -2.38 1.95 20.12
CA PHE A 30 -2.20 0.54 20.52
C PHE A 30 -1.73 -0.32 19.34
N VAL A 31 -2.14 0.01 18.11
CA VAL A 31 -1.61 -0.64 16.89
C VAL A 31 -0.10 -0.44 16.79
N LEU A 32 0.36 0.81 16.92
CA LEU A 32 1.79 1.12 16.88
C LEU A 32 2.58 0.42 18.00
N LEU A 33 2.05 0.43 19.22
CA LEU A 33 2.66 -0.29 20.33
C LEU A 33 2.72 -1.81 20.09
N LYS A 34 1.68 -2.37 19.49
CA LYS A 34 1.63 -3.80 19.15
C LYS A 34 2.69 -4.16 18.12
N MET A 35 2.84 -3.36 17.08
CA MET A 35 3.91 -3.53 16.10
C MET A 35 5.30 -3.57 16.72
N GLU A 36 5.60 -2.60 17.60
CA GLU A 36 6.89 -2.53 18.28
C GLU A 36 7.14 -3.74 19.20
N GLN A 37 6.12 -4.16 19.95
CA GLN A 37 6.23 -5.27 20.90
C GLN A 37 6.40 -6.62 20.23
N ASP A 38 5.62 -6.88 19.18
CA ASP A 38 5.56 -8.18 18.52
C ASP A 38 6.46 -8.26 17.28
N GLN A 39 7.04 -7.13 16.85
CA GLN A 39 7.74 -7.00 15.57
C GLN A 39 6.90 -7.50 14.39
N SER A 40 5.60 -7.26 14.47
CA SER A 40 4.61 -7.64 13.47
C SER A 40 4.45 -6.57 12.40
N SER A 41 3.88 -6.94 11.25
CA SER A 41 3.47 -5.98 10.24
C SER A 41 2.34 -5.08 10.76
N PHE A 42 2.16 -3.94 10.11
CA PHE A 42 1.08 -3.00 10.43
C PHE A 42 -0.30 -3.66 10.28
N LEU A 43 -0.46 -4.47 9.23
CA LEU A 43 -1.68 -5.22 8.96
C LEU A 43 -2.06 -6.17 10.11
N GLU A 44 -1.08 -6.97 10.57
CA GLU A 44 -1.26 -7.91 11.67
C GLU A 44 -1.58 -7.19 13.00
N ALA A 45 -0.92 -6.07 13.24
CA ALA A 45 -1.18 -5.26 14.42
C ALA A 45 -2.58 -4.63 14.40
N GLU A 46 -3.05 -4.14 13.25
CA GLU A 46 -4.42 -3.66 13.07
C GLU A 46 -5.43 -4.78 13.36
N GLU A 47 -5.26 -5.94 12.77
CA GLU A 47 -6.14 -7.10 13.00
C GLU A 47 -6.16 -7.53 14.46
N ALA A 48 -5.00 -7.56 15.12
CA ALA A 48 -4.90 -7.94 16.53
C ALA A 48 -5.59 -6.95 17.47
N VAL A 49 -5.51 -5.65 17.19
CA VAL A 49 -6.04 -4.58 18.05
C VAL A 49 -7.48 -4.22 17.74
N LEU A 50 -7.82 -4.17 16.43
CA LEU A 50 -9.10 -3.65 15.94
C LEU A 50 -10.06 -4.77 15.50
N GLY A 51 -9.56 -5.98 15.24
CA GLY A 51 -10.33 -7.09 14.67
C GLY A 51 -10.51 -7.01 13.16
N PHE A 52 -9.91 -6.03 12.50
CA PHE A 52 -9.87 -5.83 11.04
C PHE A 52 -8.71 -4.90 10.68
N ASN A 53 -8.32 -4.87 9.40
CA ASN A 53 -7.26 -4.02 8.89
C ASN A 53 -7.77 -2.92 7.95
N HIS A 54 -6.87 -1.97 7.62
CA HIS A 54 -7.21 -0.83 6.75
C HIS A 54 -7.62 -1.23 5.33
N SER A 55 -7.07 -2.33 4.77
CA SER A 55 -7.44 -2.81 3.44
C SER A 55 -8.87 -3.32 3.40
N GLN A 56 -9.31 -4.06 4.43
CA GLN A 56 -10.69 -4.51 4.60
C GLN A 56 -11.66 -3.33 4.79
N LEU A 57 -11.24 -2.32 5.55
CA LEU A 57 -12.03 -1.09 5.68
C LEU A 57 -12.09 -0.32 4.37
N GLY A 58 -10.97 -0.20 3.67
CA GLY A 58 -10.89 0.42 2.34
C GLY A 58 -11.81 -0.26 1.33
N GLN A 59 -11.84 -1.59 1.32
CA GLN A 59 -12.77 -2.38 0.51
C GLN A 59 -14.23 -1.98 0.77
N ARG A 60 -14.65 -1.96 2.04
CA ARG A 60 -16.03 -1.59 2.42
C ARG A 60 -16.39 -0.17 2.01
N ILE A 61 -15.42 0.75 2.08
CA ILE A 61 -15.60 2.13 1.64
C ILE A 61 -15.74 2.18 0.13
N GLY A 62 -14.88 1.48 -0.61
CA GLY A 62 -14.94 1.38 -2.07
C GLY A 62 -16.28 0.83 -2.55
N ASP A 63 -16.77 -0.24 -1.95
CA ASP A 63 -18.10 -0.81 -2.21
C ASP A 63 -19.21 0.22 -1.97
N LYS A 64 -19.16 0.90 -0.83
CA LYS A 64 -20.15 1.93 -0.46
C LYS A 64 -20.15 3.12 -1.43
N TRP A 65 -19.01 3.48 -1.96
CA TRP A 65 -18.86 4.57 -2.93
C TRP A 65 -19.12 4.11 -4.37
N SER A 66 -19.44 2.83 -4.57
CA SER A 66 -19.66 2.23 -5.88
C SER A 66 -18.46 2.43 -6.83
N LEU A 67 -17.25 2.29 -6.29
CA LEU A 67 -16.05 2.28 -7.11
C LEU A 67 -16.05 1.07 -8.07
N PRO A 68 -15.36 1.15 -9.20
CA PRO A 68 -15.18 0.01 -10.10
C PRO A 68 -14.67 -1.23 -9.34
N PRO A 69 -15.21 -2.44 -9.61
CA PRO A 69 -14.84 -3.65 -8.90
C PRO A 69 -13.32 -3.92 -8.88
N ASP A 70 -12.63 -3.64 -9.98
CA ASP A 70 -11.18 -3.84 -10.10
C ASP A 70 -10.39 -2.93 -9.16
N LEU A 71 -10.88 -1.71 -8.91
CA LEU A 71 -10.27 -0.79 -7.93
C LEU A 71 -10.53 -1.27 -6.50
N VAL A 72 -11.75 -1.74 -6.20
CA VAL A 72 -12.10 -2.29 -4.89
C VAL A 72 -11.25 -3.53 -4.58
N GLU A 73 -11.07 -4.42 -5.56
CA GLU A 73 -10.21 -5.58 -5.42
C GLU A 73 -8.77 -5.18 -5.14
N ALA A 74 -8.23 -4.20 -5.88
CA ALA A 74 -6.88 -3.71 -5.66
C ALA A 74 -6.71 -3.09 -4.26
N ILE A 75 -7.66 -2.28 -3.80
CA ILE A 75 -7.66 -1.73 -2.43
C ILE A 75 -7.65 -2.84 -1.38
N ALA A 76 -8.45 -3.88 -1.59
CA ALA A 76 -8.57 -4.98 -0.63
C ALA A 76 -7.32 -5.86 -0.51
N ASN A 77 -6.58 -6.04 -1.61
CA ASN A 77 -5.53 -7.06 -1.72
C ASN A 77 -4.12 -6.48 -1.98
N HIS A 78 -3.92 -5.16 -1.95
CA HIS A 78 -2.63 -4.56 -2.32
C HIS A 78 -1.47 -5.00 -1.43
N HIS A 79 -1.69 -5.39 -0.18
CA HIS A 79 -0.63 -5.95 0.67
C HIS A 79 -0.33 -7.42 0.42
N GLN A 80 -1.34 -8.19 0.00
CA GLN A 80 -1.22 -9.65 -0.19
C GLN A 80 -1.86 -10.07 -1.51
N PRO A 81 -1.25 -9.73 -2.67
CA PRO A 81 -1.78 -10.12 -3.97
C PRO A 81 -1.80 -11.63 -4.15
N LYS A 82 -2.84 -12.13 -4.79
CA LYS A 82 -3.09 -13.56 -5.08
C LYS A 82 -3.10 -13.79 -6.59
N GLU A 83 -3.03 -15.06 -7.01
CA GLU A 83 -3.04 -15.42 -8.44
C GLU A 83 -4.29 -14.93 -9.18
N GLU A 84 -5.45 -14.98 -8.52
CA GLU A 84 -6.73 -14.57 -9.10
C GLU A 84 -6.92 -13.04 -9.19
N ASN A 85 -6.09 -12.24 -8.52
CA ASN A 85 -6.26 -10.80 -8.52
C ASN A 85 -5.89 -10.17 -9.87
N ASN A 86 -6.42 -8.96 -10.10
CA ASN A 86 -6.20 -8.20 -11.32
C ASN A 86 -4.81 -7.52 -11.37
N ASP A 87 -4.46 -6.96 -12.53
CA ASP A 87 -3.17 -6.30 -12.73
C ASP A 87 -3.02 -5.03 -11.88
N LEU A 88 -4.12 -4.31 -11.58
CA LEU A 88 -4.09 -3.14 -10.70
C LEU A 88 -3.59 -3.50 -9.31
N THR A 89 -4.02 -4.65 -8.75
CA THR A 89 -3.54 -5.15 -7.46
C THR A 89 -2.03 -5.37 -7.48
N ALA A 90 -1.52 -5.99 -8.54
CA ALA A 90 -0.08 -6.24 -8.66
C ALA A 90 0.72 -4.94 -8.82
N ILE A 91 0.22 -3.99 -9.62
CA ILE A 91 0.88 -2.69 -9.85
C ILE A 91 0.97 -1.89 -8.56
N ILE A 92 -0.14 -1.74 -7.83
CA ILE A 92 -0.13 -0.95 -6.59
C ILE A 92 0.73 -1.61 -5.52
N HIS A 93 0.70 -2.95 -5.41
CA HIS A 93 1.55 -3.69 -4.50
C HIS A 93 3.04 -3.42 -4.75
N VAL A 94 3.48 -3.55 -6.01
CA VAL A 94 4.89 -3.30 -6.37
C VAL A 94 5.26 -1.84 -6.12
N ALA A 95 4.40 -0.90 -6.50
CA ALA A 95 4.66 0.52 -6.31
C ALA A 95 4.81 0.88 -4.82
N ASP A 96 3.89 0.39 -3.98
CA ASP A 96 3.90 0.61 -2.54
C ASP A 96 5.15 -0.01 -1.89
N ALA A 97 5.47 -1.27 -2.23
CA ALA A 97 6.67 -1.93 -1.75
C ALA A 97 7.95 -1.16 -2.10
N LEU A 98 8.08 -0.67 -3.34
CA LEU A 98 9.26 0.09 -3.76
C LEU A 98 9.38 1.42 -3.00
N VAL A 99 8.28 2.15 -2.81
CA VAL A 99 8.26 3.40 -2.04
C VAL A 99 8.69 3.15 -0.59
N MET A 100 8.20 2.08 0.03
CA MET A 100 8.60 1.69 1.38
C MET A 100 10.06 1.27 1.48
N MET A 101 10.57 0.50 0.52
CA MET A 101 11.99 0.11 0.44
C MET A 101 12.93 1.32 0.28
N MET A 102 12.48 2.37 -0.39
CA MET A 102 13.21 3.64 -0.50
C MET A 102 13.14 4.50 0.77
N GLY A 103 12.39 4.08 1.79
CA GLY A 103 12.19 4.87 3.01
C GLY A 103 11.35 6.12 2.83
N ILE A 104 10.56 6.19 1.77
CA ILE A 104 9.67 7.30 1.47
C ILE A 104 8.31 7.02 2.11
N GLY A 105 7.86 7.92 2.99
CA GLY A 105 6.59 7.78 3.69
C GLY A 105 6.74 7.57 5.20
N LEU A 106 5.63 7.61 5.92
CA LEU A 106 5.58 7.48 7.39
C LEU A 106 5.60 6.01 7.87
N GLY A 107 6.05 5.07 7.04
CA GLY A 107 5.94 3.66 7.32
C GLY A 107 6.98 3.15 8.29
N VAL A 108 6.57 2.74 9.48
CA VAL A 108 7.33 1.86 10.36
C VAL A 108 7.48 0.45 9.72
N ASP A 109 6.64 0.16 8.73
CA ASP A 109 6.55 -1.12 8.01
C ASP A 109 7.68 -1.40 7.01
N GLY A 110 8.51 -0.42 6.67
CA GLY A 110 9.44 -0.49 5.53
C GLY A 110 10.41 -1.68 5.51
N LEU A 111 10.65 -2.32 6.65
CA LEU A 111 11.52 -3.51 6.76
C LEU A 111 10.74 -4.84 6.76
N ALA A 112 9.42 -4.80 6.98
CA ALA A 112 8.57 -5.98 7.08
C ALA A 112 7.69 -6.20 5.83
N TYR A 113 7.80 -5.31 4.83
CA TYR A 113 7.00 -5.40 3.61
C TYR A 113 7.72 -6.28 2.58
N GLU A 114 7.21 -7.48 2.36
CA GLU A 114 7.77 -8.39 1.36
C GLU A 114 7.16 -8.14 -0.02
N LEU A 115 8.03 -7.93 -0.99
CA LEU A 115 7.63 -7.83 -2.39
C LEU A 115 7.17 -9.20 -2.91
N SER A 116 5.91 -9.31 -3.29
CA SER A 116 5.29 -10.57 -3.72
C SER A 116 5.88 -11.10 -5.04
N PRO A 117 6.40 -12.33 -5.07
CA PRO A 117 6.82 -12.97 -6.32
C PRO A 117 5.69 -13.09 -7.33
N LEU A 118 4.44 -13.31 -6.88
CA LEU A 118 3.26 -13.40 -7.75
C LEU A 118 3.00 -12.08 -8.49
N ALA A 119 3.16 -10.95 -7.80
CA ALA A 119 3.01 -9.63 -8.43
C ALA A 119 4.09 -9.37 -9.47
N LEU A 120 5.34 -9.75 -9.18
CA LEU A 120 6.46 -9.62 -10.13
C LEU A 120 6.27 -10.49 -11.36
N GLU A 121 5.88 -11.74 -11.18
CA GLU A 121 5.61 -12.67 -12.27
C GLU A 121 4.46 -12.17 -13.16
N ARG A 122 3.36 -11.74 -12.55
CA ARG A 122 2.20 -11.18 -13.27
C ARG A 122 2.58 -9.99 -14.14
N LEU A 123 3.39 -9.07 -13.60
CA LEU A 123 3.82 -7.88 -14.31
C LEU A 123 5.05 -8.12 -15.19
N GLN A 124 5.60 -9.34 -15.18
CA GLN A 124 6.82 -9.72 -15.90
C GLN A 124 7.99 -8.78 -15.59
N LEU A 125 8.09 -8.35 -14.33
CA LEU A 125 9.14 -7.44 -13.89
C LEU A 125 10.39 -8.20 -13.49
N THR A 126 11.52 -7.79 -14.06
CA THR A 126 12.86 -8.26 -13.71
C THR A 126 13.50 -7.34 -12.69
N GLU A 127 14.47 -7.85 -11.92
CA GLU A 127 15.27 -7.08 -10.97
C GLU A 127 15.84 -5.79 -11.58
N LYS A 128 16.40 -5.90 -12.79
CA LYS A 128 16.94 -4.74 -13.53
C LYS A 128 15.88 -3.68 -13.88
N GLN A 129 14.63 -4.09 -14.07
CA GLN A 129 13.54 -3.14 -14.31
C GLN A 129 13.11 -2.47 -13.01
N LEU A 130 13.08 -3.22 -11.89
CA LEU A 130 12.83 -2.66 -10.57
C LEU A 130 13.87 -1.61 -10.18
N GLU A 131 15.17 -1.91 -10.35
CA GLU A 131 16.26 -0.95 -10.13
C GLU A 131 16.04 0.35 -10.93
N LYS A 132 15.71 0.23 -12.23
CA LYS A 132 15.43 1.40 -13.06
C LYS A 132 14.21 2.21 -12.61
N ILE A 133 13.18 1.54 -12.07
CA ILE A 133 11.98 2.23 -11.53
C ILE A 133 12.38 2.99 -10.27
N MET A 134 13.17 2.36 -9.39
CA MET A 134 13.66 2.99 -8.16
C MET A 134 14.54 4.20 -8.47
N ASP A 135 15.51 4.08 -9.41
CA ASP A 135 16.37 5.20 -9.83
C ASP A 135 15.54 6.40 -10.31
N LYS A 136 14.56 6.15 -11.19
CA LYS A 136 13.66 7.21 -11.67
C LYS A 136 12.81 7.82 -10.56
N ALA A 137 12.35 7.01 -9.61
CA ALA A 137 11.59 7.51 -8.48
C ALA A 137 12.44 8.41 -7.58
N VAL A 138 13.69 8.03 -7.29
CA VAL A 138 14.63 8.86 -6.53
C VAL A 138 14.85 10.21 -7.22
N ASP A 139 15.08 10.23 -8.54
CA ASP A 139 15.26 11.46 -9.31
C ASP A 139 14.01 12.37 -9.20
N LEU A 140 12.81 11.81 -9.35
CA LEU A 140 11.55 12.57 -9.24
C LEU A 140 11.32 13.16 -7.85
N PHE A 141 11.66 12.42 -6.79
CA PHE A 141 11.50 12.90 -5.42
C PHE A 141 12.55 13.98 -5.08
N SER A 142 13.79 13.85 -5.50
CA SER A 142 14.83 14.85 -5.29
C SER A 142 14.55 16.16 -6.04
N ASP A 143 13.96 16.09 -7.23
CA ASP A 143 13.53 17.28 -7.96
C ASP A 143 12.39 18.02 -7.23
N GLN A 144 11.45 17.29 -6.63
CA GLN A 144 10.35 17.91 -5.85
C GLN A 144 10.83 18.62 -4.58
N GLU A 145 11.79 18.05 -3.86
CA GLU A 145 12.39 18.73 -2.69
C GLU A 145 13.08 20.03 -3.07
N SER A 146 13.66 20.12 -4.25
CA SER A 146 14.31 21.34 -4.76
C SER A 146 13.32 22.48 -5.10
N PHE A 147 12.04 22.15 -5.31
CA PHE A 147 10.96 23.15 -5.57
C PHE A 147 10.29 23.68 -4.29
N LEU A 148 10.54 23.05 -3.15
CA LEU A 148 9.93 23.42 -1.86
C LEU A 148 10.87 24.26 -0.96
N LEU A 149 12.09 24.55 -1.43
CA LEU A 149 13.09 25.43 -0.80
C LEU A 149 13.21 26.74 -1.56
#